data_1efcbf6e22b2708bf6ecf0cc50b8b16e
#
_entry.id   1efcbf6e22b2708bf6ecf0cc50b8b16e
#
_cell.length_a   1.000
_cell.length_b   1.000
_cell.length_c   1.000
_cell.angle_alpha   90.00
_cell.angle_beta   90.00
_cell.angle_gamma   90.00
#
_symmetry.space_group_name_H-M   'P 1'
#
loop_
_entity.id
_entity.type
_entity.pdbx_description
1 polymer ?
#
loop_
_entity_poly.entity_id
_entity_poly.type
_entity_poly.pdbx_seq_one_letter_code
_entity_poly.pdbx_strand_id
1 'polypeptide(L)'
;LQLVGFYDYFDDKRLQILGKSEMQYLARMDIGERTRVFNRLMSYEFPALIVSRNLEVFEEMVEMAKKHGRTLLRTEMDTVDATSHIIEFLNMALAPEITRHGVLVNVYGQGVLMLGESGVGKSETAIELLKRGHQLVADDAVEIRRINNMLIGTAPEIIRHYVEIRGVGIIDIQQLFGMGAVQFEKEIDLIIQLEQWQEGKFYDRLGLGEDTYSLLGVELPIVTIPVRPGRNLAGIVEIATMKNRQMRYGFNSGRDFMTQFDAKMTELSMQNNGGIV
;
A
#
# COMPACT_ATOMS: atom_id res chain seq x y z
N LEU A 1 -20.79 2.53 28.87
CA LEU A 1 -21.64 1.46 29.45
C LEU A 1 -20.89 0.73 30.57
N GLN A 2 -19.58 0.50 30.47
CA GLN A 2 -18.76 -0.21 31.48
C GLN A 2 -18.79 0.50 32.84
N LEU A 3 -18.79 1.84 32.84
CA LEU A 3 -18.81 2.64 34.07
C LEU A 3 -20.12 2.46 34.89
N VAL A 4 -21.19 2.02 34.24
CA VAL A 4 -22.46 1.68 34.91
C VAL A 4 -22.62 0.17 35.16
N GLY A 5 -21.54 -0.60 34.92
CA GLY A 5 -21.50 -2.04 35.21
C GLY A 5 -22.00 -2.97 34.12
N PHE A 6 -22.23 -2.48 32.90
CA PHE A 6 -22.61 -3.30 31.75
C PHE A 6 -21.38 -3.75 30.93
N TYR A 7 -21.11 -5.05 30.94
CA TYR A 7 -19.92 -5.65 30.30
C TYR A 7 -20.24 -6.74 29.28
N ASP A 8 -21.50 -7.04 29.00
CA ASP A 8 -21.91 -8.19 28.17
C ASP A 8 -21.29 -8.19 26.76
N TYR A 9 -20.99 -6.99 26.24
CA TYR A 9 -20.34 -6.79 24.92
C TYR A 9 -19.04 -5.99 25.03
N PHE A 10 -18.34 -6.11 26.17
CA PHE A 10 -17.08 -5.42 26.36
C PHE A 10 -15.95 -6.12 25.57
N ASP A 11 -15.34 -5.39 24.65
CA ASP A 11 -14.21 -5.87 23.87
C ASP A 11 -12.90 -5.46 24.58
N ASP A 12 -12.30 -6.40 25.27
CA ASP A 12 -11.05 -6.22 26.02
C ASP A 12 -9.81 -6.15 25.13
N LYS A 13 -9.92 -6.43 23.83
CA LYS A 13 -8.81 -6.26 22.88
C LYS A 13 -8.62 -4.82 22.41
N ARG A 14 -9.56 -3.93 22.72
CA ARG A 14 -9.52 -2.53 22.31
C ARG A 14 -8.91 -1.63 23.37
N LEU A 15 -8.24 -0.57 22.88
CA LEU A 15 -7.88 0.57 23.71
C LEU A 15 -9.14 1.22 24.28
N GLN A 16 -9.11 1.55 25.57
CA GLN A 16 -10.19 2.24 26.24
C GLN A 16 -9.87 3.72 26.36
N ILE A 17 -10.82 4.61 26.05
CA ILE A 17 -10.61 6.06 26.12
C ILE A 17 -11.70 6.67 26.99
N LEU A 18 -11.31 7.48 27.99
CA LEU A 18 -12.20 8.27 28.82
C LEU A 18 -12.09 9.75 28.41
N GLY A 19 -13.22 10.31 28.04
CA GLY A 19 -13.37 11.72 27.71
C GLY A 19 -13.94 12.54 28.89
N LYS A 20 -14.29 13.79 28.59
CA LYS A 20 -14.83 14.74 29.58
C LYS A 20 -16.13 14.23 30.22
N SER A 21 -17.02 13.61 29.43
CA SER A 21 -18.30 13.12 29.91
C SER A 21 -18.15 11.99 30.91
N GLU A 22 -17.28 11.02 30.60
CA GLU A 22 -16.97 9.87 31.44
C GLU A 22 -16.29 10.32 32.74
N MET A 23 -15.31 11.21 32.64
CA MET A 23 -14.61 11.73 33.82
C MET A 23 -15.53 12.56 34.73
N GLN A 24 -16.45 13.36 34.17
CA GLN A 24 -17.44 14.07 34.94
C GLN A 24 -18.47 13.14 35.60
N TYR A 25 -18.85 12.06 34.94
CA TYR A 25 -19.72 11.04 35.53
C TYR A 25 -19.04 10.37 36.73
N LEU A 26 -17.78 9.97 36.57
CA LEU A 26 -16.96 9.38 37.64
C LEU A 26 -16.74 10.36 38.80
N ALA A 27 -16.61 11.65 38.56
CA ALA A 27 -16.46 12.67 39.61
C ALA A 27 -17.70 12.84 40.53
N ARG A 28 -18.88 12.36 40.08
CA ARG A 28 -20.11 12.38 40.90
C ARG A 28 -20.23 11.18 41.85
N MET A 29 -19.40 10.16 41.67
CA MET A 29 -19.36 8.96 42.51
C MET A 29 -18.52 9.24 43.76
N ASP A 30 -18.82 8.54 44.85
CA ASP A 30 -17.93 8.48 45.99
C ASP A 30 -16.69 7.62 45.71
N ILE A 31 -15.66 7.73 46.58
CA ILE A 31 -14.41 7.00 46.46
C ILE A 31 -14.62 5.48 46.35
N GLY A 32 -15.53 4.93 47.17
CA GLY A 32 -15.80 3.49 47.21
C GLY A 32 -16.48 3.00 45.91
N GLU A 33 -17.36 3.80 45.35
CA GLU A 33 -18.00 3.51 44.05
C GLU A 33 -16.98 3.55 42.91
N ARG A 34 -16.15 4.60 42.84
CA ARG A 34 -15.10 4.68 41.83
C ARG A 34 -14.10 3.52 41.93
N THR A 35 -13.67 3.16 43.14
CA THR A 35 -12.77 2.03 43.38
C THR A 35 -13.38 0.72 42.85
N ARG A 36 -14.69 0.48 43.09
CA ARG A 36 -15.37 -0.71 42.55
C ARG A 36 -15.44 -0.71 41.04
N VAL A 37 -15.74 0.43 40.42
CA VAL A 37 -15.79 0.58 38.96
C VAL A 37 -14.43 0.32 38.35
N PHE A 38 -13.38 0.98 38.86
CA PHE A 38 -12.02 0.78 38.34
C PHE A 38 -11.48 -0.62 38.60
N ASN A 39 -11.71 -1.21 39.78
CA ASN A 39 -11.30 -2.58 40.05
C ASN A 39 -11.93 -3.58 39.07
N ARG A 40 -13.22 -3.42 38.74
CA ARG A 40 -13.90 -4.25 37.74
C ARG A 40 -13.39 -3.98 36.33
N LEU A 41 -13.24 -2.73 35.91
CA LEU A 41 -12.75 -2.37 34.57
C LEU A 41 -11.35 -2.88 34.35
N MET A 42 -10.44 -2.62 35.30
CA MET A 42 -9.01 -3.00 35.21
C MET A 42 -8.77 -4.52 35.33
N SER A 43 -9.77 -5.30 35.79
CA SER A 43 -9.65 -6.77 35.79
C SER A 43 -9.67 -7.40 34.39
N TYR A 44 -10.12 -6.67 33.36
CA TYR A 44 -10.07 -7.10 31.97
C TYR A 44 -8.68 -6.79 31.35
N GLU A 45 -8.28 -7.57 30.33
CA GLU A 45 -6.92 -7.50 29.75
C GLU A 45 -6.84 -6.58 28.51
N PHE A 46 -7.38 -5.36 28.60
CA PHE A 46 -7.27 -4.39 27.52
C PHE A 46 -5.83 -3.79 27.47
N PRO A 47 -5.38 -3.34 26.26
CA PRO A 47 -4.02 -2.85 26.05
C PRO A 47 -3.67 -1.61 26.86
N ALA A 48 -4.55 -0.62 26.93
CA ALA A 48 -4.37 0.60 27.70
C ALA A 48 -5.70 1.34 27.96
N LEU A 49 -5.74 2.09 29.06
CA LEU A 49 -6.76 3.11 29.34
C LEU A 49 -6.15 4.50 29.13
N ILE A 50 -6.80 5.33 28.32
CA ILE A 50 -6.34 6.67 27.97
C ILE A 50 -7.32 7.70 28.52
N VAL A 51 -6.81 8.68 29.27
CA VAL A 51 -7.59 9.85 29.69
C VAL A 51 -7.24 11.03 28.79
N SER A 52 -8.25 11.53 28.06
CA SER A 52 -8.08 12.64 27.10
C SER A 52 -8.15 14.02 27.74
N ARG A 53 -7.78 15.07 26.97
CA ARG A 53 -7.89 16.51 27.37
C ARG A 53 -7.07 16.87 28.62
N ASN A 54 -6.02 16.16 28.89
CA ASN A 54 -5.20 16.34 30.08
C ASN A 54 -6.00 16.38 31.40
N LEU A 55 -7.17 15.70 31.45
CA LEU A 55 -8.00 15.66 32.64
C LEU A 55 -7.28 14.99 33.80
N GLU A 56 -7.57 15.44 35.00
CA GLU A 56 -6.97 14.91 36.22
C GLU A 56 -7.41 13.46 36.43
N VAL A 57 -6.45 12.60 36.74
CA VAL A 57 -6.66 11.17 36.95
C VAL A 57 -6.97 10.92 38.42
N PHE A 58 -8.01 10.17 38.74
CA PHE A 58 -8.34 9.80 40.09
C PHE A 58 -7.28 8.87 40.70
N GLU A 59 -6.96 9.05 41.98
CA GLU A 59 -6.00 8.20 42.69
C GLU A 59 -6.40 6.73 42.65
N GLU A 60 -7.69 6.43 42.84
CA GLU A 60 -8.24 5.07 42.76
C GLU A 60 -8.03 4.43 41.38
N MET A 61 -8.06 5.21 40.31
CA MET A 61 -7.76 4.73 38.95
C MET A 61 -6.30 4.28 38.82
N VAL A 62 -5.37 5.06 39.37
CA VAL A 62 -3.93 4.75 39.38
C VAL A 62 -3.64 3.51 40.23
N GLU A 63 -4.25 3.41 41.41
CA GLU A 63 -4.10 2.26 42.30
C GLU A 63 -4.60 0.96 41.65
N MET A 64 -5.79 1.00 41.04
CA MET A 64 -6.35 -0.19 40.38
C MET A 64 -5.59 -0.55 39.11
N ALA A 65 -5.08 0.42 38.35
CA ALA A 65 -4.22 0.16 37.21
C ALA A 65 -2.93 -0.56 37.65
N LYS A 66 -2.29 -0.09 38.72
CA LYS A 66 -1.10 -0.77 39.30
C LYS A 66 -1.44 -2.18 39.79
N LYS A 67 -2.55 -2.34 40.54
CA LYS A 67 -2.97 -3.62 41.10
C LYS A 67 -3.18 -4.68 40.00
N HIS A 68 -3.77 -4.31 38.88
CA HIS A 68 -4.09 -5.21 37.79
C HIS A 68 -3.01 -5.23 36.67
N GLY A 69 -1.92 -4.45 36.80
CA GLY A 69 -0.88 -4.35 35.79
C GLY A 69 -1.35 -3.75 34.45
N ARG A 70 -2.26 -2.78 34.50
CA ARG A 70 -2.81 -2.12 33.29
C ARG A 70 -2.10 -0.81 33.00
N THR A 71 -1.87 -0.56 31.71
CA THR A 71 -1.29 0.69 31.23
C THR A 71 -2.32 1.82 31.31
N LEU A 72 -1.97 2.91 32.00
CA LEU A 72 -2.76 4.12 32.12
C LEU A 72 -2.00 5.27 31.47
N LEU A 73 -2.59 5.90 30.48
CA LEU A 73 -2.01 7.01 29.72
C LEU A 73 -2.89 8.27 29.82
N ARG A 74 -2.27 9.44 29.66
CA ARG A 74 -2.95 10.72 29.58
C ARG A 74 -2.47 11.51 28.38
N THR A 75 -3.39 12.15 27.65
CA THR A 75 -3.09 13.00 26.50
C THR A 75 -3.78 14.36 26.60
N GLU A 76 -3.15 15.39 26.04
CA GLU A 76 -3.75 16.73 25.90
C GLU A 76 -4.81 16.78 24.80
N MET A 77 -4.74 15.88 23.84
CA MET A 77 -5.68 15.77 22.74
C MET A 77 -7.10 15.51 23.22
N ASP A 78 -8.07 15.97 22.47
CA ASP A 78 -9.44 15.54 22.71
C ASP A 78 -9.66 14.08 22.26
N THR A 79 -10.83 13.52 22.60
CA THR A 79 -11.12 12.10 22.36
C THR A 79 -11.12 11.77 20.86
N VAL A 80 -11.62 12.67 20.02
CA VAL A 80 -11.71 12.44 18.57
C VAL A 80 -10.31 12.48 17.95
N ASP A 81 -9.54 13.50 18.26
CA ASP A 81 -8.17 13.65 17.74
C ASP A 81 -7.27 12.51 18.22
N ALA A 82 -7.31 12.17 19.52
CA ALA A 82 -6.55 11.06 20.07
C ALA A 82 -6.93 9.72 19.39
N THR A 83 -8.22 9.48 19.17
CA THR A 83 -8.69 8.27 18.47
C THR A 83 -8.18 8.22 17.04
N SER A 84 -8.26 9.34 16.31
CA SER A 84 -7.81 9.42 14.91
C SER A 84 -6.31 9.16 14.79
N HIS A 85 -5.49 9.79 15.61
CA HIS A 85 -4.04 9.57 15.62
C HIS A 85 -3.64 8.13 16.00
N ILE A 86 -4.35 7.54 16.98
CA ILE A 86 -4.10 6.15 17.37
C ILE A 86 -4.47 5.19 16.24
N ILE A 87 -5.61 5.39 15.57
CA ILE A 87 -6.03 4.57 14.43
C ILE A 87 -5.01 4.68 13.30
N GLU A 88 -4.58 5.89 12.97
CA GLU A 88 -3.57 6.13 11.94
C GLU A 88 -2.25 5.40 12.27
N PHE A 89 -1.74 5.58 13.49
CA PHE A 89 -0.54 4.91 13.95
C PHE A 89 -0.67 3.38 13.91
N LEU A 90 -1.76 2.83 14.42
CA LEU A 90 -1.98 1.37 14.44
C LEU A 90 -2.15 0.80 13.03
N ASN A 91 -2.81 1.50 12.12
CA ASN A 91 -2.91 1.12 10.73
C ASN A 91 -1.55 1.02 10.05
N MET A 92 -0.62 1.91 10.39
CA MET A 92 0.76 1.84 9.90
C MET A 92 1.57 0.75 10.60
N ALA A 93 1.52 0.69 11.93
CA ALA A 93 2.35 -0.21 12.73
C ALA A 93 1.95 -1.69 12.62
N LEU A 94 0.66 -1.97 12.38
CA LEU A 94 0.11 -3.32 12.23
C LEU A 94 -0.23 -3.66 10.77
N ALA A 95 0.19 -2.83 9.82
CA ALA A 95 -0.04 -3.07 8.41
C ALA A 95 0.52 -4.42 7.97
N PRO A 96 -0.26 -5.28 7.28
CA PRO A 96 0.27 -6.48 6.68
C PRO A 96 1.44 -6.13 5.75
N GLU A 97 2.55 -6.85 5.91
CA GLU A 97 3.78 -6.59 5.17
C GLU A 97 4.29 -7.88 4.54
N ILE A 98 4.84 -7.76 3.33
CA ILE A 98 5.58 -8.83 2.64
C ILE A 98 6.80 -8.24 1.95
N THR A 99 7.83 -9.06 1.78
CA THR A 99 8.96 -8.74 0.89
C THR A 99 8.82 -9.48 -0.42
N ARG A 100 9.07 -8.80 -1.54
CA ARG A 100 9.09 -9.39 -2.89
C ARG A 100 10.42 -9.11 -3.57
N HIS A 101 10.98 -10.15 -4.21
CA HIS A 101 12.10 -9.97 -5.12
C HIS A 101 11.61 -9.24 -6.37
N GLY A 102 12.14 -8.05 -6.62
CA GLY A 102 11.71 -7.18 -7.71
C GLY A 102 12.37 -5.82 -7.65
N VAL A 103 11.94 -4.93 -8.54
CA VAL A 103 12.41 -3.55 -8.63
C VAL A 103 11.22 -2.62 -8.62
N LEU A 104 11.21 -1.63 -7.75
CA LEU A 104 10.18 -0.61 -7.69
C LEU A 104 10.74 0.74 -8.17
N VAL A 105 10.10 1.30 -9.19
CA VAL A 105 10.45 2.60 -9.77
C VAL A 105 9.23 3.51 -9.84
N ASN A 106 9.45 4.80 -9.67
CA ASN A 106 8.45 5.82 -9.95
C ASN A 106 8.60 6.27 -11.40
N VAL A 107 7.62 5.93 -12.25
CA VAL A 107 7.60 6.26 -13.68
C VAL A 107 6.41 7.19 -13.95
N TYR A 108 6.69 8.44 -14.33
CA TYR A 108 5.66 9.47 -14.56
C TYR A 108 4.67 9.66 -13.40
N GLY A 109 5.14 9.51 -12.16
CA GLY A 109 4.30 9.62 -10.96
C GLY A 109 3.56 8.35 -10.56
N GLN A 110 3.67 7.24 -11.30
CA GLN A 110 3.13 5.94 -10.95
C GLN A 110 4.22 5.00 -10.41
N GLY A 111 3.92 4.27 -9.34
CA GLY A 111 4.78 3.21 -8.83
C GLY A 111 4.63 1.95 -9.68
N VAL A 112 5.71 1.56 -10.30
CA VAL A 112 5.80 0.37 -11.17
C VAL A 112 6.66 -0.68 -10.49
N LEU A 113 6.04 -1.78 -10.10
CA LEU A 113 6.73 -2.95 -9.54
C LEU A 113 7.09 -3.91 -10.68
N MET A 114 8.37 -4.00 -11.00
CA MET A 114 8.90 -4.96 -11.98
C MET A 114 9.24 -6.28 -11.29
N LEU A 115 8.57 -7.35 -11.69
CA LEU A 115 8.80 -8.73 -11.26
C LEU A 115 9.40 -9.55 -12.39
N GLY A 116 9.97 -10.70 -12.07
CA GLY A 116 10.54 -11.65 -13.03
C GLY A 116 11.74 -12.39 -12.45
N GLU A 117 12.19 -13.40 -13.17
CA GLU A 117 13.35 -14.21 -12.75
C GLU A 117 14.63 -13.39 -12.59
N SER A 118 15.56 -13.91 -11.78
CA SER A 118 16.88 -13.30 -11.64
C SER A 118 17.61 -13.29 -13.00
N GLY A 119 18.20 -12.14 -13.34
CA GLY A 119 18.91 -11.95 -14.61
C GLY A 119 18.02 -11.66 -15.81
N VAL A 120 16.71 -11.44 -15.64
CA VAL A 120 15.80 -11.08 -16.74
C VAL A 120 15.98 -9.64 -17.23
N GLY A 121 16.74 -8.79 -16.50
CA GLY A 121 17.04 -7.41 -16.89
C GLY A 121 16.26 -6.36 -16.09
N LYS A 122 15.75 -6.68 -14.87
CA LYS A 122 15.02 -5.72 -14.03
C LYS A 122 15.87 -4.50 -13.63
N SER A 123 17.03 -4.74 -13.04
CA SER A 123 17.95 -3.68 -12.56
C SER A 123 18.51 -2.85 -13.70
N GLU A 124 18.86 -3.48 -14.83
CA GLU A 124 19.32 -2.79 -16.05
C GLU A 124 18.21 -1.89 -16.62
N THR A 125 16.96 -2.37 -16.60
CA THR A 125 15.79 -1.56 -17.02
C THR A 125 15.59 -0.37 -16.07
N ALA A 126 15.75 -0.56 -14.76
CA ALA A 126 15.66 0.53 -13.78
C ALA A 126 16.73 1.61 -14.04
N ILE A 127 18.00 1.23 -14.25
CA ILE A 127 19.07 2.17 -14.59
C ILE A 127 18.75 2.98 -15.86
N GLU A 128 18.21 2.33 -16.88
CA GLU A 128 17.81 3.03 -18.11
C GLU A 128 16.64 3.99 -17.87
N LEU A 129 15.69 3.63 -17.00
CA LEU A 129 14.59 4.52 -16.56
C LEU A 129 15.14 5.73 -15.77
N LEU A 130 16.13 5.53 -14.88
CA LEU A 130 16.79 6.61 -14.15
C LEU A 130 17.46 7.62 -15.10
N LYS A 131 18.17 7.14 -16.14
CA LYS A 131 18.76 8.00 -17.19
C LYS A 131 17.71 8.84 -17.92
N ARG A 132 16.45 8.39 -17.93
CA ARG A 132 15.31 9.09 -18.53
C ARG A 132 14.58 10.03 -17.55
N GLY A 133 15.09 10.16 -16.30
CA GLY A 133 14.57 11.08 -15.30
C GLY A 133 13.51 10.47 -14.37
N HIS A 134 13.37 9.15 -14.36
CA HIS A 134 12.52 8.44 -13.38
C HIS A 134 13.30 8.20 -12.07
N GLN A 135 12.60 7.70 -11.04
CA GLN A 135 13.16 7.57 -9.70
C GLN A 135 13.15 6.12 -9.23
N LEU A 136 14.25 5.68 -8.62
CA LEU A 136 14.35 4.39 -7.94
C LEU A 136 13.70 4.49 -6.56
N VAL A 137 12.94 3.47 -6.20
CA VAL A 137 12.46 3.26 -4.83
C VAL A 137 13.19 2.09 -4.20
N ALA A 138 13.24 0.94 -4.87
CA ALA A 138 13.91 -0.26 -4.39
C ALA A 138 14.44 -1.11 -5.55
N ASP A 139 15.59 -1.78 -5.35
CA ASP A 139 16.11 -2.83 -6.22
C ASP A 139 16.34 -4.11 -5.41
N ASP A 140 16.21 -5.26 -6.05
CA ASP A 140 16.37 -6.62 -5.54
C ASP A 140 15.28 -7.02 -4.52
N ALA A 141 15.04 -6.28 -3.45
CA ALA A 141 14.01 -6.54 -2.46
C ALA A 141 13.12 -5.32 -2.26
N VAL A 142 11.80 -5.54 -2.37
CA VAL A 142 10.78 -4.52 -2.14
C VAL A 142 9.94 -4.95 -0.94
N GLU A 143 10.00 -4.18 0.13
CA GLU A 143 9.10 -4.30 1.28
C GLU A 143 7.79 -3.63 0.95
N ILE A 144 6.70 -4.38 0.98
CA ILE A 144 5.37 -3.93 0.57
C ILE A 144 4.44 -4.00 1.75
N ARG A 145 3.86 -2.86 2.14
CA ARG A 145 2.86 -2.73 3.21
C ARG A 145 1.50 -2.40 2.64
N ARG A 146 0.47 -3.04 3.17
CA ARG A 146 -0.90 -2.68 2.85
C ARG A 146 -1.42 -1.66 3.85
N ILE A 147 -1.67 -0.43 3.38
CA ILE A 147 -2.33 0.63 4.16
C ILE A 147 -3.71 0.86 3.56
N ASN A 148 -4.76 0.45 4.29
CA ASN A 148 -6.15 0.43 3.79
C ASN A 148 -6.28 -0.40 2.51
N ASN A 149 -6.50 0.24 1.37
CA ASN A 149 -6.60 -0.39 0.06
C ASN A 149 -5.45 -0.02 -0.90
N MET A 150 -4.36 0.52 -0.37
CA MET A 150 -3.16 0.89 -1.11
C MET A 150 -2.00 0.00 -0.70
N LEU A 151 -1.10 -0.27 -1.64
CA LEU A 151 0.15 -0.96 -1.41
C LEU A 151 1.30 0.03 -1.52
N ILE A 152 2.01 0.23 -0.43
CA ILE A 152 3.18 1.11 -0.38
C ILE A 152 4.44 0.25 -0.38
N GLY A 153 5.31 0.48 -1.35
CA GLY A 153 6.59 -0.20 -1.47
C GLY A 153 7.76 0.68 -1.02
N THR A 154 8.70 0.07 -0.30
CA THR A 154 9.95 0.68 0.17
C THR A 154 11.12 -0.26 -0.06
N ALA A 155 12.35 0.25 0.04
CA ALA A 155 13.54 -0.58 0.11
C ALA A 155 13.89 -0.92 1.57
N PRO A 156 14.38 -2.15 1.86
CA PRO A 156 15.05 -2.43 3.13
C PRO A 156 16.17 -1.40 3.39
N GLU A 157 16.30 -0.96 4.64
CA GLU A 157 17.20 0.14 5.01
C GLU A 157 18.65 -0.08 4.57
N ILE A 158 19.14 -1.33 4.68
CA ILE A 158 20.55 -1.69 4.40
C ILE A 158 20.89 -1.55 2.91
N ILE A 159 19.93 -1.84 2.01
CA ILE A 159 20.15 -1.81 0.54
C ILE A 159 19.50 -0.60 -0.14
N ARG A 160 18.99 0.33 0.65
CA ARG A 160 18.31 1.53 0.13
C ARG A 160 19.26 2.35 -0.73
N HIS A 161 18.80 2.73 -1.94
CA HIS A 161 19.54 3.47 -2.97
C HIS A 161 20.64 2.68 -3.69
N TYR A 162 20.88 1.43 -3.30
CA TYR A 162 21.86 0.58 -3.99
C TYR A 162 21.19 -0.26 -5.07
N VAL A 163 21.92 -0.45 -6.17
CA VAL A 163 21.55 -1.34 -7.28
C VAL A 163 22.74 -2.23 -7.59
N GLU A 164 22.50 -3.52 -7.76
CA GLU A 164 23.52 -4.45 -8.24
C GLU A 164 23.44 -4.61 -9.76
N ILE A 165 24.53 -4.32 -10.45
CA ILE A 165 24.68 -4.59 -11.89
C ILE A 165 25.76 -5.62 -12.11
N ARG A 166 25.38 -6.75 -12.69
CA ARG A 166 26.34 -7.83 -12.99
C ARG A 166 27.46 -7.35 -13.89
N GLY A 167 28.70 -7.61 -13.47
CA GLY A 167 29.91 -7.18 -14.17
C GLY A 167 30.36 -5.75 -13.88
N VAL A 168 29.55 -4.95 -13.18
CA VAL A 168 29.92 -3.59 -12.72
C VAL A 168 30.05 -3.56 -11.20
N GLY A 169 29.15 -4.25 -10.47
CA GLY A 169 29.12 -4.28 -9.02
C GLY A 169 27.94 -3.52 -8.43
N ILE A 170 28.07 -3.16 -7.16
CA ILE A 170 27.05 -2.41 -6.40
C ILE A 170 27.25 -0.91 -6.63
N ILE A 171 26.19 -0.23 -7.01
CA ILE A 171 26.17 1.20 -7.37
C ILE A 171 25.26 1.93 -6.41
N ASP A 172 25.73 3.02 -5.81
CA ASP A 172 24.91 3.98 -5.07
C ASP A 172 24.26 4.96 -6.07
N ILE A 173 22.95 4.83 -6.24
CA ILE A 173 22.17 5.63 -7.20
C ILE A 173 22.10 7.10 -6.77
N GLN A 174 22.02 7.35 -5.47
CA GLN A 174 21.97 8.71 -4.94
C GLN A 174 23.28 9.46 -5.22
N GLN A 175 24.43 8.79 -5.09
CA GLN A 175 25.72 9.39 -5.39
C GLN A 175 25.95 9.56 -6.90
N LEU A 176 25.50 8.61 -7.71
CA LEU A 176 25.75 8.61 -9.15
C LEU A 176 24.82 9.54 -9.93
N PHE A 177 23.53 9.58 -9.58
CA PHE A 177 22.47 10.31 -10.30
C PHE A 177 21.88 11.49 -9.51
N GLY A 178 22.27 11.66 -8.26
CA GLY A 178 21.76 12.71 -7.37
C GLY A 178 20.48 12.34 -6.60
N MET A 179 20.12 13.19 -5.62
CA MET A 179 18.96 12.99 -4.75
C MET A 179 17.63 12.91 -5.52
N GLY A 180 17.53 13.56 -6.67
CA GLY A 180 16.33 13.54 -7.50
C GLY A 180 16.04 12.21 -8.18
N ALA A 181 17.03 11.30 -8.23
CA ALA A 181 16.89 9.98 -8.85
C ALA A 181 16.37 8.89 -7.91
N VAL A 182 16.18 9.20 -6.62
CA VAL A 182 15.72 8.26 -5.61
C VAL A 182 14.47 8.76 -4.90
N GLN A 183 13.62 7.84 -4.48
CA GLN A 183 12.43 8.10 -3.69
C GLN A 183 12.34 7.08 -2.56
N PHE A 184 11.88 7.50 -1.38
CA PHE A 184 11.88 6.69 -0.17
C PHE A 184 10.83 5.58 -0.21
N GLU A 185 9.63 5.93 -0.64
CA GLU A 185 8.48 5.04 -0.74
C GLU A 185 7.58 5.44 -1.91
N LYS A 186 6.82 4.51 -2.43
CA LYS A 186 5.87 4.77 -3.50
C LYS A 186 4.68 3.82 -3.42
N GLU A 187 3.47 4.35 -3.64
CA GLU A 187 2.30 3.53 -3.93
C GLU A 187 2.53 2.72 -5.20
N ILE A 188 2.20 1.42 -5.17
CA ILE A 188 2.32 0.53 -6.33
C ILE A 188 1.03 0.63 -7.14
N ASP A 189 1.15 1.11 -8.37
CA ASP A 189 0.05 1.37 -9.28
C ASP A 189 -0.08 0.31 -10.39
N LEU A 190 1.05 -0.31 -10.76
CA LEU A 190 1.16 -1.24 -11.88
C LEU A 190 2.21 -2.30 -11.57
N ILE A 191 1.91 -3.54 -11.91
CA ILE A 191 2.89 -4.62 -11.92
C ILE A 191 3.32 -4.91 -13.35
N ILE A 192 4.61 -4.99 -13.58
CA ILE A 192 5.19 -5.43 -14.85
C ILE A 192 5.92 -6.75 -14.60
N GLN A 193 5.41 -7.82 -15.20
CA GLN A 193 6.06 -9.12 -15.21
C GLN A 193 7.01 -9.21 -16.41
N LEU A 194 8.31 -9.18 -16.17
CA LEU A 194 9.32 -9.46 -17.18
C LEU A 194 9.55 -10.96 -17.26
N GLU A 195 9.46 -11.53 -18.45
CA GLU A 195 9.74 -12.95 -18.66
C GLU A 195 10.55 -13.19 -19.94
N GLN A 196 11.39 -14.22 -19.92
CA GLN A 196 12.07 -14.63 -21.14
C GLN A 196 11.07 -15.02 -22.21
N TRP A 197 11.33 -14.58 -23.45
CA TRP A 197 10.46 -14.94 -24.57
C TRP A 197 10.36 -16.46 -24.71
N GLN A 198 9.11 -16.94 -24.80
CA GLN A 198 8.80 -18.35 -25.06
C GLN A 198 8.16 -18.52 -26.42
N GLU A 199 8.70 -19.40 -27.26
CA GLU A 199 8.11 -19.72 -28.55
C GLU A 199 6.78 -20.46 -28.34
N GLY A 200 5.74 -20.05 -29.09
CA GLY A 200 4.40 -20.63 -28.96
C GLY A 200 3.55 -20.07 -27.83
N LYS A 201 4.09 -19.28 -26.90
CA LYS A 201 3.28 -18.59 -25.90
C LYS A 201 2.57 -17.40 -26.52
N PHE A 202 1.26 -17.28 -26.25
CA PHE A 202 0.48 -16.13 -26.67
C PHE A 202 0.79 -14.93 -25.77
N TYR A 203 1.12 -13.80 -26.35
CA TYR A 203 1.27 -12.52 -25.68
C TYR A 203 0.20 -11.55 -26.18
N ASP A 204 -0.51 -10.90 -25.26
CA ASP A 204 -1.55 -9.94 -25.63
C ASP A 204 -0.95 -8.80 -26.49
N ARG A 205 -1.43 -8.68 -27.72
CA ARG A 205 -0.97 -7.65 -28.68
C ARG A 205 -1.90 -6.44 -28.72
N LEU A 206 -3.14 -6.61 -28.34
CA LEU A 206 -4.18 -5.57 -28.39
C LEU A 206 -4.27 -4.85 -27.05
N GLY A 207 -3.77 -5.45 -25.98
CA GLY A 207 -3.86 -4.89 -24.62
C GLY A 207 -5.29 -4.79 -24.15
N LEU A 208 -6.13 -5.76 -24.52
CA LEU A 208 -7.52 -5.87 -24.09
C LEU A 208 -7.66 -6.60 -22.76
N GLY A 209 -6.62 -7.34 -22.34
CA GLY A 209 -6.58 -8.04 -21.05
C GLY A 209 -6.63 -7.06 -19.90
N GLU A 210 -7.50 -7.33 -18.93
CA GLU A 210 -7.56 -6.66 -17.64
C GLU A 210 -7.04 -7.63 -16.58
N ASP A 211 -5.86 -8.22 -16.87
CA ASP A 211 -5.22 -9.13 -15.92
C ASP A 211 -4.85 -8.40 -14.65
N THR A 212 -5.09 -9.04 -13.50
CA THR A 212 -4.74 -8.53 -12.19
C THR A 212 -3.78 -9.46 -11.47
N TYR A 213 -3.07 -8.90 -10.51
CA TYR A 213 -2.18 -9.62 -9.62
C TYR A 213 -2.51 -9.26 -8.17
N SER A 214 -2.81 -10.26 -7.35
CA SER A 214 -3.19 -10.06 -5.96
C SER A 214 -1.95 -9.98 -5.06
N LEU A 215 -1.81 -8.87 -4.35
CA LEU A 215 -0.82 -8.70 -3.29
C LEU A 215 -1.51 -8.26 -2.00
N LEU A 216 -1.30 -9.00 -0.92
CA LEU A 216 -1.92 -8.70 0.38
C LEU A 216 -3.45 -8.47 0.30
N GLY A 217 -4.13 -9.15 -0.66
CA GLY A 217 -5.57 -9.00 -0.91
C GLY A 217 -5.97 -7.70 -1.62
N VAL A 218 -5.02 -7.00 -2.24
CA VAL A 218 -5.27 -5.87 -3.15
C VAL A 218 -4.97 -6.33 -4.57
N GLU A 219 -5.93 -6.11 -5.48
CA GLU A 219 -5.79 -6.42 -6.90
C GLU A 219 -5.15 -5.25 -7.64
N LEU A 220 -4.02 -5.49 -8.28
CA LEU A 220 -3.30 -4.51 -9.10
C LEU A 220 -3.28 -4.95 -10.57
N PRO A 221 -3.36 -4.02 -11.52
CA PRO A 221 -3.18 -4.34 -12.93
C PRO A 221 -1.78 -4.90 -13.17
N ILE A 222 -1.69 -5.95 -14.01
CA ILE A 222 -0.43 -6.56 -14.41
C ILE A 222 -0.28 -6.57 -15.93
N VAL A 223 0.95 -6.29 -16.39
CA VAL A 223 1.33 -6.39 -17.81
C VAL A 223 2.52 -7.32 -17.93
N THR A 224 2.40 -8.38 -18.72
CA THR A 224 3.50 -9.30 -19.01
C THR A 224 4.26 -8.83 -20.24
N ILE A 225 5.56 -8.53 -20.08
CA ILE A 225 6.45 -8.07 -21.14
C ILE A 225 7.46 -9.16 -21.46
N PRO A 226 7.43 -9.76 -22.66
CA PRO A 226 8.43 -10.71 -23.09
C PRO A 226 9.77 -10.02 -23.41
N VAL A 227 10.84 -10.52 -22.83
CA VAL A 227 12.20 -10.02 -22.98
C VAL A 227 12.90 -10.75 -24.12
N ARG A 228 13.47 -9.97 -25.07
CA ARG A 228 14.33 -10.45 -26.15
C ARG A 228 15.55 -9.55 -26.30
N PRO A 229 16.70 -10.07 -26.76
CA PRO A 229 17.86 -9.25 -27.08
C PRO A 229 17.50 -8.09 -28.03
N GLY A 230 18.04 -6.91 -27.75
CA GLY A 230 17.82 -5.70 -28.55
C GLY A 230 16.50 -4.97 -28.31
N ARG A 231 15.66 -5.43 -27.39
CA ARG A 231 14.39 -4.75 -27.06
C ARG A 231 14.61 -3.64 -26.03
N ASN A 232 14.09 -2.46 -26.30
CA ASN A 232 14.14 -1.34 -25.35
C ASN A 232 13.07 -1.50 -24.25
N LEU A 233 13.44 -2.21 -23.18
CA LEU A 233 12.50 -2.50 -22.08
C LEU A 233 12.05 -1.23 -21.35
N ALA A 234 12.95 -0.27 -21.10
CA ALA A 234 12.61 0.96 -20.42
C ALA A 234 11.51 1.74 -21.17
N GLY A 235 11.65 1.89 -22.50
CA GLY A 235 10.63 2.55 -23.31
C GLY A 235 9.30 1.81 -23.31
N ILE A 236 9.30 0.46 -23.23
CA ILE A 236 8.07 -0.33 -23.14
C ILE A 236 7.42 -0.14 -21.77
N VAL A 237 8.20 -0.10 -20.69
CA VAL A 237 7.72 0.19 -19.32
C VAL A 237 7.08 1.58 -19.26
N GLU A 238 7.70 2.60 -19.85
CA GLU A 238 7.14 3.95 -19.95
C GLU A 238 5.76 3.94 -20.64
N ILE A 239 5.65 3.29 -21.80
CA ILE A 239 4.38 3.20 -22.56
C ILE A 239 3.33 2.41 -21.77
N ALA A 240 3.69 1.29 -21.15
CA ALA A 240 2.77 0.51 -20.33
C ALA A 240 2.23 1.33 -19.15
N THR A 241 3.10 2.12 -18.49
CA THR A 241 2.72 3.01 -17.41
C THR A 241 1.76 4.12 -17.89
N MET A 242 2.06 4.76 -19.01
CA MET A 242 1.20 5.79 -19.59
C MET A 242 -0.16 5.22 -19.97
N LYS A 243 -0.21 4.01 -20.56
CA LYS A 243 -1.44 3.30 -20.90
C LYS A 243 -2.25 2.99 -19.62
N ASN A 244 -1.62 2.45 -18.57
CA ASN A 244 -2.29 2.18 -17.30
C ASN A 244 -2.95 3.45 -16.74
N ARG A 245 -2.25 4.59 -16.78
CA ARG A 245 -2.81 5.88 -16.37
C ARG A 245 -4.03 6.28 -17.19
N GLN A 246 -3.99 6.12 -18.53
CA GLN A 246 -5.13 6.40 -19.39
C GLN A 246 -6.34 5.52 -19.06
N MET A 247 -6.10 4.21 -18.82
CA MET A 247 -7.17 3.27 -18.45
C MET A 247 -7.86 3.66 -17.13
N ARG A 248 -7.12 4.16 -16.15
CA ARG A 248 -7.69 4.71 -14.91
C ARG A 248 -8.62 5.92 -15.14
N TYR A 249 -8.40 6.67 -16.19
CA TYR A 249 -9.29 7.77 -16.62
C TYR A 249 -10.40 7.33 -17.58
N GLY A 250 -10.56 6.03 -17.79
CA GLY A 250 -11.62 5.47 -18.63
C GLY A 250 -11.29 5.38 -20.13
N PHE A 251 -10.06 5.71 -20.55
CA PHE A 251 -9.63 5.60 -21.94
C PHE A 251 -8.97 4.25 -22.20
N ASN A 252 -9.49 3.47 -23.13
CA ASN A 252 -8.92 2.19 -23.55
C ASN A 252 -8.77 2.14 -25.08
N SER A 253 -7.59 2.54 -25.55
CA SER A 253 -7.28 2.60 -27.00
C SER A 253 -7.44 1.25 -27.71
N GLY A 254 -7.26 0.12 -27.03
CA GLY A 254 -7.48 -1.21 -27.58
C GLY A 254 -8.96 -1.48 -27.87
N ARG A 255 -9.85 -1.15 -26.91
CA ARG A 255 -11.31 -1.24 -27.10
C ARG A 255 -11.80 -0.30 -28.18
N ASP A 256 -11.32 0.95 -28.17
CA ASP A 256 -11.70 1.94 -29.17
C ASP A 256 -11.31 1.48 -30.56
N PHE A 257 -10.11 0.94 -30.73
CA PHE A 257 -9.63 0.37 -32.00
C PHE A 257 -10.53 -0.80 -32.45
N MET A 258 -10.84 -1.76 -31.57
CA MET A 258 -11.68 -2.90 -31.91
C MET A 258 -13.08 -2.46 -32.30
N THR A 259 -13.68 -1.52 -31.59
CA THR A 259 -15.01 -0.97 -31.93
C THR A 259 -15.02 -0.34 -33.32
N GLN A 260 -13.99 0.46 -33.65
CA GLN A 260 -13.87 1.07 -34.99
C GLN A 260 -13.61 0.02 -36.08
N PHE A 261 -12.79 -0.99 -35.78
CA PHE A 261 -12.48 -2.09 -36.68
C PHE A 261 -13.75 -2.90 -37.02
N ASP A 262 -14.52 -3.31 -36.00
CA ASP A 262 -15.76 -4.07 -36.17
C ASP A 262 -16.83 -3.27 -36.96
N ALA A 263 -16.95 -1.98 -36.65
CA ALA A 263 -17.85 -1.11 -37.41
C ALA A 263 -17.46 -1.06 -38.89
N LYS A 264 -16.15 -0.93 -39.18
CA LYS A 264 -15.66 -0.88 -40.58
C LYS A 264 -15.82 -2.21 -41.32
N MET A 265 -15.58 -3.31 -40.64
CA MET A 265 -15.79 -4.66 -41.22
C MET A 265 -17.27 -4.91 -41.52
N THR A 266 -18.19 -4.43 -40.69
CA THR A 266 -19.63 -4.52 -40.90
C THR A 266 -20.06 -3.69 -42.14
N GLU A 267 -19.57 -2.47 -42.27
CA GLU A 267 -19.78 -1.65 -43.47
C GLU A 267 -19.34 -2.36 -44.77
N LEU A 268 -18.12 -2.91 -44.78
CA LEU A 268 -17.55 -3.61 -45.93
C LEU A 268 -18.35 -4.88 -46.28
N SER A 269 -18.82 -5.62 -45.27
CA SER A 269 -19.65 -6.81 -45.48
C SER A 269 -21.03 -6.47 -46.13
N MET A 270 -21.63 -5.36 -45.70
CA MET A 270 -22.89 -4.86 -46.26
C MET A 270 -22.71 -4.38 -47.71
N GLN A 271 -21.59 -3.72 -48.03
CA GLN A 271 -21.29 -3.28 -49.41
C GLN A 271 -21.06 -4.46 -50.36
N ASN A 272 -20.41 -5.55 -49.90
CA ASN A 272 -20.16 -6.74 -50.69
C ASN A 272 -21.42 -7.61 -50.93
N ASN A 273 -22.39 -7.59 -50.02
CA ASN A 273 -23.66 -8.31 -50.16
C ASN A 273 -24.73 -7.51 -50.94
N GLY A 274 -24.53 -6.21 -51.17
CA GLY A 274 -25.43 -5.38 -51.97
C GLY A 274 -25.18 -5.38 -53.51
N GLY A 275 -24.18 -6.17 -53.97
CA GLY A 275 -23.76 -6.22 -55.38
C GLY A 275 -24.25 -7.43 -56.18
N ILE A 276 -25.25 -8.20 -55.69
CA ILE A 276 -25.87 -9.29 -56.45
C ILE A 276 -27.35 -8.97 -56.61
N VAL A 277 -27.67 -8.15 -57.61
CA VAL A 277 -28.99 -8.10 -58.27
C VAL A 277 -28.76 -8.12 -59.75
#